data_8af2df807aeee7dc473edba703b1a388
#
_entry.id   8af2df807aeee7dc473edba703b1a388
#
_cell.length_a   1.000
_cell.length_b   1.000
_cell.length_c   1.000
_cell.angle_alpha   90.00
_cell.angle_beta   90.00
_cell.angle_gamma   90.00
#
_symmetry.space_group_name_H-M   'P 1'
#
loop_
_entity.id
_entity.type
_entity.pdbx_description
1 polymer ?
#
loop_
_entity_poly.entity_id
_entity_poly.type
_entity_poly.pdbx_seq_one_letter_code
_entity_poly.pdbx_strand_id
1 'polypeptide(L)'
;MKKLFTLVVAAFAALSVSAKEDIDISGIATDNVVTFAGAWSWKGINYGSTDEATEVTTYADKSAFEYIVVEYTTGTCADVNLTAQYEKDGTTGQYGPNYYTSTETCNVYPAGGILAVKLDAAHSKTLNAVALQNRGTAGAITIKAAYFASEAEYAEAKAVADKLEKAVDVDATGGTHDLKAKDFGWDSKWLDKDVSAFNTLVFEVASVDGHGKIAVQGKLADGADANFEQDLPATTEAKTYMVDISKWGKLSQYAYQNLNKPDGEQYTKDDIEVTKIVITKVYLTSKTVEELTTGTNISNTVAASKVNANAPIYNLAGQKVSKSYKGVVIQNGKKFVQK
;
A
#
# COMPACT_ATOMS: atom_id res chain seq x y z
N MET A 1 11.71 -51.71 10.60
CA MET A 1 11.71 -50.28 10.21
C MET A 1 10.35 -49.71 9.78
N LYS A 2 9.22 -50.31 10.14
CA LYS A 2 7.84 -49.81 9.81
C LYS A 2 7.08 -49.22 11.01
N LYS A 3 7.68 -49.16 12.20
CA LYS A 3 7.00 -48.63 13.42
C LYS A 3 7.45 -47.23 13.84
N LEU A 4 8.42 -46.62 13.15
CA LEU A 4 8.92 -45.27 13.47
C LEU A 4 8.19 -44.15 12.71
N PHE A 5 7.51 -44.48 11.61
CA PHE A 5 6.82 -43.48 10.79
C PHE A 5 5.43 -43.10 11.31
N THR A 6 4.82 -43.97 12.13
CA THR A 6 3.47 -43.72 12.66
C THR A 6 3.48 -42.79 13.88
N LEU A 7 4.60 -42.61 14.56
CA LEU A 7 4.71 -41.74 15.74
C LEU A 7 4.93 -40.29 15.40
N VAL A 8 5.53 -40.00 14.23
CA VAL A 8 5.81 -38.61 13.79
C VAL A 8 4.55 -37.93 13.23
N VAL A 9 3.63 -38.71 12.64
CA VAL A 9 2.36 -38.15 12.12
C VAL A 9 1.36 -37.84 13.24
N ALA A 10 1.42 -38.59 14.36
CA ALA A 10 0.54 -38.34 15.52
C ALA A 10 0.97 -37.14 16.37
N ALA A 11 2.23 -36.71 16.30
CA ALA A 11 2.73 -35.56 17.05
C ALA A 11 2.37 -34.20 16.40
N PHE A 12 2.02 -34.17 15.10
CA PHE A 12 1.54 -32.96 14.41
C PHE A 12 0.01 -32.78 14.47
N ALA A 13 -0.74 -33.75 14.92
CA ALA A 13 -2.21 -33.68 15.06
C ALA A 13 -2.68 -33.13 16.41
N ALA A 14 -1.76 -32.75 17.30
CA ALA A 14 -2.08 -32.19 18.62
C ALA A 14 -1.72 -30.67 18.73
N LEU A 15 -1.52 -29.98 17.61
CA LEU A 15 -1.60 -28.53 17.60
C LEU A 15 -3.10 -28.20 17.70
N SER A 16 -3.51 -27.80 18.89
CA SER A 16 -4.84 -27.26 19.18
C SER A 16 -5.22 -26.29 18.05
N VAL A 17 -6.27 -26.65 17.29
CA VAL A 17 -6.97 -25.68 16.47
C VAL A 17 -7.53 -24.67 17.48
N SER A 18 -6.82 -23.59 17.72
CA SER A 18 -7.38 -22.41 18.35
C SER A 18 -8.40 -21.90 17.35
N ALA A 19 -9.67 -22.17 17.60
CA ALA A 19 -10.72 -21.67 16.73
C ALA A 19 -10.73 -20.16 16.86
N LYS A 20 -10.64 -19.44 15.72
CA LYS A 20 -10.90 -17.99 15.66
C LYS A 20 -12.15 -17.66 16.47
N GLU A 21 -12.09 -16.59 17.26
CA GLU A 21 -13.26 -16.08 17.95
C GLU A 21 -13.68 -14.78 17.28
N ASP A 22 -14.87 -14.77 16.71
CA ASP A 22 -15.39 -13.61 15.99
C ASP A 22 -15.64 -12.43 16.93
N ILE A 23 -15.38 -11.22 16.44
CA ILE A 23 -15.66 -9.96 17.10
C ILE A 23 -16.95 -9.40 16.51
N ASP A 24 -17.97 -9.18 17.33
CA ASP A 24 -19.20 -8.52 16.91
C ASP A 24 -18.96 -7.03 16.67
N ILE A 25 -19.02 -6.63 15.40
CA ILE A 25 -18.82 -5.26 14.96
C ILE A 25 -20.12 -4.46 14.81
N SER A 26 -21.28 -5.05 15.11
CA SER A 26 -22.59 -4.43 14.88
C SER A 26 -22.77 -3.08 15.63
N GLY A 27 -22.07 -2.91 16.74
CA GLY A 27 -22.09 -1.67 17.53
C GLY A 27 -21.30 -0.51 16.91
N ILE A 28 -20.43 -0.77 15.93
CA ILE A 28 -19.55 0.23 15.33
C ILE A 28 -19.67 0.35 13.80
N ALA A 29 -20.35 -0.60 13.15
CA ALA A 29 -20.51 -0.68 11.71
C ALA A 29 -22.00 -0.71 11.32
N THR A 30 -22.32 -0.14 10.17
CA THR A 30 -23.61 -0.29 9.49
C THR A 30 -23.34 -1.00 8.17
N ASP A 31 -24.00 -2.11 7.91
CA ASP A 31 -23.78 -2.96 6.72
C ASP A 31 -22.28 -3.32 6.54
N ASN A 32 -21.63 -3.64 7.65
CA ASN A 32 -20.19 -3.90 7.76
C ASN A 32 -19.26 -2.70 7.43
N VAL A 33 -19.81 -1.50 7.27
CA VAL A 33 -19.03 -0.29 7.01
C VAL A 33 -18.82 0.50 8.30
N VAL A 34 -17.57 0.65 8.69
CA VAL A 34 -17.14 1.57 9.76
C VAL A 34 -16.80 2.91 9.16
N THR A 35 -17.54 3.95 9.52
CA THR A 35 -17.34 5.32 9.01
C THR A 35 -16.67 6.19 10.07
N PHE A 36 -15.68 6.95 9.67
CA PHE A 36 -14.94 7.91 10.47
C PHE A 36 -15.22 9.33 10.00
N ALA A 37 -15.66 10.20 10.91
CA ALA A 37 -16.00 11.60 10.60
C ALA A 37 -14.78 12.49 10.32
N GLY A 38 -13.57 12.06 10.74
CA GLY A 38 -12.34 12.82 10.60
C GLY A 38 -11.20 12.19 11.39
N ALA A 39 -10.11 12.94 11.52
CA ALA A 39 -8.97 12.53 12.35
C ALA A 39 -9.40 12.28 13.80
N TRP A 40 -8.80 11.27 14.41
CA TRP A 40 -9.02 10.84 15.80
C TRP A 40 -10.41 10.31 16.09
N SER A 41 -11.27 10.11 15.08
CA SER A 41 -12.55 9.41 15.25
C SER A 41 -12.31 8.01 15.79
N TRP A 42 -12.92 7.73 16.96
CA TRP A 42 -12.81 6.46 17.68
C TRP A 42 -14.08 5.62 17.48
N LYS A 43 -13.91 4.33 17.20
CA LYS A 43 -14.97 3.33 17.10
C LYS A 43 -14.58 2.13 17.95
N GLY A 44 -15.17 1.99 19.12
CA GLY A 44 -14.80 0.97 20.10
C GLY A 44 -15.90 -0.04 20.39
N ILE A 45 -15.49 -1.28 20.62
CA ILE A 45 -16.32 -2.39 21.10
C ILE A 45 -15.86 -2.67 22.53
N ASN A 46 -16.77 -2.50 23.49
CA ASN A 46 -16.47 -2.71 24.91
C ASN A 46 -16.65 -4.19 25.26
N TYR A 47 -15.69 -4.73 25.97
CA TYR A 47 -15.70 -6.04 26.60
C TYR A 47 -15.76 -5.92 28.13
N GLY A 48 -15.26 -4.80 28.65
CA GLY A 48 -15.38 -4.49 30.08
C GLY A 48 -16.76 -3.99 30.45
N SER A 49 -17.25 -4.37 31.62
CA SER A 49 -18.49 -3.90 32.21
C SER A 49 -18.26 -3.55 33.68
N THR A 50 -18.69 -2.37 34.10
CA THR A 50 -18.62 -1.94 35.53
C THR A 50 -20.00 -2.06 36.11
N ASP A 51 -20.13 -2.79 37.21
CA ASP A 51 -21.33 -2.80 38.06
C ASP A 51 -21.31 -1.52 38.91
N GLU A 52 -22.23 -0.61 38.65
CA GLU A 52 -22.31 0.70 39.33
C GLU A 52 -22.60 0.57 40.84
N ALA A 53 -23.24 -0.52 41.26
CA ALA A 53 -23.59 -0.74 42.68
C ALA A 53 -22.39 -1.21 43.52
N THR A 54 -21.49 -1.99 42.87
CA THR A 54 -20.33 -2.57 43.56
C THR A 54 -19.01 -1.95 43.14
N GLU A 55 -19.01 -1.08 42.14
CA GLU A 55 -17.81 -0.51 41.48
C GLU A 55 -16.84 -1.55 40.95
N VAL A 56 -17.27 -2.80 40.81
CA VAL A 56 -16.44 -3.88 40.25
C VAL A 56 -16.49 -3.88 38.72
N THR A 57 -15.34 -3.80 38.11
CA THR A 57 -15.20 -3.92 36.66
C THR A 57 -14.84 -5.37 36.31
N THR A 58 -15.59 -5.98 35.41
CA THR A 58 -15.28 -7.25 34.79
C THR A 58 -14.65 -7.03 33.42
N TYR A 59 -13.75 -7.92 33.02
CA TYR A 59 -13.02 -7.86 31.76
C TYR A 59 -13.16 -9.19 31.02
N ALA A 60 -12.86 -9.21 29.72
CA ALA A 60 -12.83 -10.46 28.96
C ALA A 60 -11.44 -11.10 28.99
N ASP A 61 -11.40 -12.42 29.24
CA ASP A 61 -10.16 -13.21 29.10
C ASP A 61 -9.96 -13.60 27.64
N LYS A 62 -8.92 -13.08 27.03
CA LYS A 62 -8.49 -13.38 25.64
C LYS A 62 -7.08 -13.96 25.59
N SER A 63 -6.59 -14.53 26.72
CA SER A 63 -5.24 -15.10 26.83
C SER A 63 -5.00 -16.35 25.98
N ALA A 64 -6.05 -16.92 25.38
CA ALA A 64 -5.95 -18.01 24.41
C ALA A 64 -5.52 -17.53 23.00
N PHE A 65 -5.50 -16.23 22.74
CA PHE A 65 -5.22 -15.63 21.45
C PHE A 65 -3.99 -14.74 21.52
N GLU A 66 -3.37 -14.49 20.36
CA GLU A 66 -2.15 -13.67 20.24
C GLU A 66 -2.38 -12.38 19.46
N TYR A 67 -3.42 -12.34 18.62
CA TYR A 67 -3.73 -11.20 17.75
C TYR A 67 -5.23 -10.85 17.76
N ILE A 68 -5.50 -9.57 17.48
CA ILE A 68 -6.75 -9.11 16.91
C ILE A 68 -6.49 -8.87 15.43
N VAL A 69 -7.36 -9.42 14.57
CA VAL A 69 -7.30 -9.29 13.12
C VAL A 69 -8.60 -8.73 12.60
N VAL A 70 -8.52 -7.70 11.74
CA VAL A 70 -9.65 -7.13 11.02
C VAL A 70 -9.34 -7.23 9.53
N GLU A 71 -10.01 -8.14 8.82
CA GLU A 71 -9.98 -8.23 7.37
C GLU A 71 -10.98 -7.23 6.79
N TYR A 72 -10.59 -6.48 5.76
CA TYR A 72 -11.46 -5.53 5.08
C TYR A 72 -11.35 -5.66 3.56
N THR A 73 -12.44 -5.34 2.85
CA THR A 73 -12.50 -5.43 1.38
C THR A 73 -12.19 -4.13 0.69
N THR A 74 -12.45 -3.00 1.33
CA THR A 74 -12.15 -1.68 0.80
C THR A 74 -11.95 -0.67 1.93
N GLY A 75 -11.13 0.36 1.68
CA GLY A 75 -10.92 1.44 2.61
C GLY A 75 -10.61 2.75 1.91
N THR A 76 -11.10 3.85 2.50
CA THR A 76 -10.90 5.22 1.99
C THR A 76 -10.18 6.13 2.99
N CYS A 77 -9.89 5.65 4.22
CA CYS A 77 -8.97 6.33 5.13
C CYS A 77 -7.52 6.00 4.78
N ALA A 78 -6.58 6.84 5.20
CA ALA A 78 -5.15 6.58 4.98
C ALA A 78 -4.58 5.58 6.00
N ASP A 79 -4.73 5.90 7.29
CA ASP A 79 -4.18 5.11 8.38
C ASP A 79 -5.21 4.94 9.48
N VAL A 80 -5.21 3.78 10.12
CA VAL A 80 -6.07 3.46 11.26
C VAL A 80 -5.24 2.80 12.34
N ASN A 81 -5.37 3.29 13.58
CA ASN A 81 -4.91 2.55 14.74
C ASN A 81 -5.91 1.44 15.07
N LEU A 82 -5.44 0.21 15.14
CA LEU A 82 -6.15 -0.88 15.80
C LEU A 82 -5.58 -0.99 17.22
N THR A 83 -6.45 -0.87 18.23
CA THR A 83 -6.05 -0.84 19.64
C THR A 83 -6.78 -1.91 20.43
N ALA A 84 -6.04 -2.68 21.20
CA ALA A 84 -6.56 -3.45 22.33
C ALA A 84 -6.34 -2.63 23.59
N GLN A 85 -7.40 -2.37 24.35
CA GLN A 85 -7.37 -1.68 25.63
C GLN A 85 -7.67 -2.70 26.72
N TYR A 86 -6.83 -2.74 27.75
CA TYR A 86 -6.96 -3.69 28.86
C TYR A 86 -7.48 -3.01 30.13
N GLU A 87 -7.19 -3.56 31.29
CA GLU A 87 -7.54 -2.97 32.57
C GLU A 87 -6.89 -1.60 32.79
N LYS A 88 -7.40 -0.87 33.78
CA LYS A 88 -6.83 0.42 34.21
C LYS A 88 -5.42 0.23 34.75
N ASP A 89 -4.49 1.12 34.36
CA ASP A 89 -3.09 1.07 34.82
C ASP A 89 -2.86 1.72 36.18
N GLY A 90 -3.93 2.18 36.84
CA GLY A 90 -3.87 2.86 38.14
C GLY A 90 -3.53 4.34 38.06
N THR A 91 -3.32 4.89 36.88
CA THR A 91 -3.04 6.33 36.68
C THR A 91 -4.24 7.04 36.04
N THR A 92 -4.24 8.38 36.11
CA THR A 92 -5.30 9.23 35.53
C THR A 92 -4.67 10.23 34.57
N GLY A 93 -5.14 10.22 33.33
CA GLY A 93 -4.75 11.17 32.31
C GLY A 93 -5.71 12.34 32.15
N GLN A 94 -5.49 13.15 31.12
CA GLN A 94 -6.31 14.33 30.81
C GLN A 94 -7.80 14.01 30.56
N TYR A 95 -8.09 12.80 30.07
CA TYR A 95 -9.44 12.36 29.67
C TYR A 95 -10.02 11.27 30.58
N GLY A 96 -9.46 11.07 31.77
CA GLY A 96 -9.92 10.08 32.75
C GLY A 96 -8.86 8.99 33.01
N PRO A 97 -9.26 7.85 33.59
CA PRO A 97 -8.34 6.77 33.91
C PRO A 97 -7.60 6.26 32.65
N ASN A 98 -6.30 6.03 32.79
CA ASN A 98 -5.51 5.39 31.76
C ASN A 98 -5.70 3.87 31.83
N TYR A 99 -5.40 3.23 30.69
CA TYR A 99 -5.49 1.79 30.51
C TYR A 99 -4.18 1.26 29.92
N TYR A 100 -3.83 0.01 30.22
CA TYR A 100 -2.82 -0.68 29.43
C TYR A 100 -3.34 -0.85 28.01
N THR A 101 -2.49 -0.67 27.00
CA THR A 101 -2.89 -0.73 25.59
C THR A 101 -1.84 -1.41 24.73
N SER A 102 -2.29 -2.19 23.73
CA SER A 102 -1.52 -2.52 22.54
C SER A 102 -2.12 -1.78 21.37
N THR A 103 -1.31 -1.05 20.62
CA THR A 103 -1.79 -0.26 19.47
C THR A 103 -0.85 -0.47 18.29
N GLU A 104 -1.42 -0.76 17.13
CA GLU A 104 -0.71 -0.82 15.85
C GLU A 104 -1.33 0.17 14.87
N THR A 105 -0.46 0.96 14.21
CA THR A 105 -0.89 1.87 13.15
C THR A 105 -0.81 1.13 11.82
N CYS A 106 -1.97 0.89 11.21
CA CYS A 106 -2.10 0.14 9.98
C CYS A 106 -2.43 1.07 8.81
N ASN A 107 -1.71 0.93 7.70
CA ASN A 107 -2.11 1.55 6.43
C ASN A 107 -3.38 0.90 5.90
N VAL A 108 -4.28 1.70 5.33
CA VAL A 108 -5.52 1.24 4.72
C VAL A 108 -5.43 1.39 3.20
N TYR A 109 -5.78 0.35 2.46
CA TYR A 109 -5.70 0.32 1.01
C TYR A 109 -7.08 0.18 0.35
N PRO A 110 -7.32 0.82 -0.81
CA PRO A 110 -8.61 0.71 -1.51
C PRO A 110 -8.99 -0.71 -1.92
N ALA A 111 -8.02 -1.55 -2.23
CA ALA A 111 -8.25 -2.94 -2.64
C ALA A 111 -8.47 -3.93 -1.48
N GLY A 112 -8.51 -3.44 -0.24
CA GLY A 112 -8.64 -4.28 0.94
C GLY A 112 -7.31 -4.66 1.57
N GLY A 113 -7.39 -5.46 2.64
CA GLY A 113 -6.22 -5.90 3.39
C GLY A 113 -6.58 -6.42 4.77
N ILE A 114 -5.61 -6.35 5.67
CA ILE A 114 -5.80 -6.62 7.09
C ILE A 114 -5.28 -5.46 7.95
N LEU A 115 -5.95 -5.24 9.09
CA LEU A 115 -5.42 -4.51 10.22
C LEU A 115 -5.17 -5.57 11.30
N ALA A 116 -4.03 -5.52 11.98
CA ALA A 116 -3.76 -6.46 13.04
C ALA A 116 -2.97 -5.81 14.17
N VAL A 117 -3.26 -6.22 15.40
CA VAL A 117 -2.50 -5.83 16.59
C VAL A 117 -2.20 -7.07 17.42
N LYS A 118 -0.96 -7.18 17.88
CA LYS A 118 -0.56 -8.23 18.80
C LYS A 118 -1.08 -7.92 20.20
N LEU A 119 -1.72 -8.92 20.83
CA LEU A 119 -2.18 -8.81 22.20
C LEU A 119 -1.00 -8.82 23.18
N ASP A 120 -1.10 -8.00 24.22
CA ASP A 120 -0.14 -8.07 25.33
C ASP A 120 -0.44 -9.29 26.20
N ALA A 121 0.45 -10.25 26.19
CA ALA A 121 0.30 -11.49 26.95
C ALA A 121 0.17 -11.27 28.48
N ALA A 122 0.72 -10.15 29.01
CA ALA A 122 0.60 -9.83 30.42
C ALA A 122 -0.81 -9.36 30.80
N HIS A 123 -1.54 -8.73 29.89
CA HIS A 123 -2.83 -8.09 30.13
C HIS A 123 -3.99 -8.70 29.32
N SER A 124 -3.75 -9.73 28.50
CA SER A 124 -4.79 -10.34 27.64
C SER A 124 -5.95 -10.99 28.38
N LYS A 125 -5.80 -11.24 29.69
CA LYS A 125 -6.90 -11.73 30.57
C LYS A 125 -7.87 -10.61 31.00
N THR A 126 -7.53 -9.37 30.77
CA THR A 126 -8.28 -8.21 31.27
C THR A 126 -8.64 -7.25 30.13
N LEU A 127 -9.01 -7.82 28.94
CA LEU A 127 -9.42 -7.01 27.79
C LEU A 127 -10.67 -6.19 28.12
N ASN A 128 -10.55 -4.86 28.01
CA ASN A 128 -11.59 -3.89 28.22
C ASN A 128 -12.31 -3.49 26.94
N ALA A 129 -11.56 -3.20 25.88
CA ALA A 129 -12.11 -2.78 24.59
C ALA A 129 -11.19 -3.11 23.43
N VAL A 130 -11.79 -3.24 22.23
CA VAL A 130 -11.11 -3.24 20.93
C VAL A 130 -11.60 -2.02 20.17
N ALA A 131 -10.69 -1.26 19.58
CA ALA A 131 -11.07 -0.03 18.90
C ALA A 131 -10.30 0.22 17.61
N LEU A 132 -10.99 0.87 16.68
CA LEU A 132 -10.43 1.46 15.47
C LEU A 132 -10.42 2.98 15.63
N GLN A 133 -9.29 3.62 15.40
CA GLN A 133 -9.15 5.07 15.45
C GLN A 133 -8.53 5.59 14.16
N ASN A 134 -9.28 6.40 13.44
CA ASN A 134 -8.78 7.04 12.23
C ASN A 134 -7.71 8.09 12.57
N ARG A 135 -6.60 8.09 11.83
CA ARG A 135 -5.53 9.06 12.01
C ARG A 135 -5.50 10.18 10.98
N GLY A 136 -6.20 9.98 9.86
CA GLY A 136 -6.23 10.90 8.73
C GLY A 136 -7.56 11.63 8.57
N THR A 137 -7.88 12.00 7.35
CA THR A 137 -9.15 12.64 6.97
C THR A 137 -10.32 11.69 7.14
N ALA A 138 -11.55 12.21 7.05
CA ALA A 138 -12.77 11.39 7.03
C ALA A 138 -12.68 10.27 5.99
N GLY A 139 -13.23 9.10 6.32
CA GLY A 139 -13.19 7.94 5.44
C GLY A 139 -13.96 6.77 6.04
N ALA A 140 -13.89 5.62 5.39
CA ALA A 140 -14.57 4.41 5.82
C ALA A 140 -13.74 3.17 5.52
N ILE A 141 -14.06 2.07 6.21
CA ILE A 141 -13.53 0.73 5.97
C ILE A 141 -14.72 -0.23 5.88
N THR A 142 -14.79 -1.05 4.82
CA THR A 142 -15.76 -2.14 4.73
C THR A 142 -15.15 -3.41 5.29
N ILE A 143 -15.57 -3.82 6.47
CA ILE A 143 -15.05 -4.99 7.17
C ILE A 143 -15.62 -6.26 6.54
N LYS A 144 -14.75 -7.22 6.26
CA LYS A 144 -15.09 -8.58 5.83
C LYS A 144 -15.23 -9.53 7.02
N ALA A 145 -14.29 -9.45 7.97
CA ALA A 145 -14.27 -10.23 9.20
C ALA A 145 -13.44 -9.52 10.26
N ALA A 146 -13.80 -9.70 11.53
CA ALA A 146 -13.00 -9.28 12.67
C ALA A 146 -12.98 -10.40 13.71
N TYR A 147 -11.81 -10.77 14.23
CA TYR A 147 -11.68 -11.91 15.12
C TYR A 147 -10.40 -11.87 15.96
N PHE A 148 -10.42 -12.59 17.08
CA PHE A 148 -9.21 -12.96 17.82
C PHE A 148 -8.56 -14.17 17.13
N ALA A 149 -7.23 -14.19 17.05
CA ALA A 149 -6.47 -15.18 16.29
C ALA A 149 -5.21 -15.65 17.02
N SER A 150 -4.78 -16.86 16.72
CA SER A 150 -3.43 -17.34 16.98
C SER A 150 -2.43 -16.73 16.00
N GLU A 151 -1.11 -16.84 16.27
CA GLU A 151 -0.03 -16.46 15.37
C GLU A 151 -0.17 -17.12 13.98
N ALA A 152 -0.56 -18.42 13.95
CA ALA A 152 -0.71 -19.16 12.69
C ALA A 152 -1.87 -18.62 11.84
N GLU A 153 -3.01 -18.34 12.44
CA GLU A 153 -4.19 -17.80 11.76
C GLU A 153 -3.95 -16.35 11.26
N TYR A 154 -3.23 -15.54 12.05
CA TYR A 154 -2.78 -14.23 11.60
C TYR A 154 -1.84 -14.33 10.40
N ALA A 155 -0.84 -15.23 10.45
CA ALA A 155 0.11 -15.42 9.37
C ALA A 155 -0.58 -15.86 8.06
N GLU A 156 -1.60 -16.73 8.15
CA GLU A 156 -2.42 -17.15 7.02
C GLU A 156 -3.21 -15.96 6.42
N ALA A 157 -3.92 -15.21 7.26
CA ALA A 157 -4.66 -14.02 6.81
C ALA A 157 -3.73 -12.98 6.18
N LYS A 158 -2.57 -12.75 6.78
CA LYS A 158 -1.53 -11.84 6.27
C LYS A 158 -1.03 -12.29 4.90
N ALA A 159 -0.76 -13.58 4.71
CA ALA A 159 -0.28 -14.12 3.43
C ALA A 159 -1.32 -13.94 2.29
N VAL A 160 -2.61 -13.93 2.61
CA VAL A 160 -3.68 -13.61 1.65
C VAL A 160 -3.69 -12.11 1.35
N ALA A 161 -3.66 -11.27 2.39
CA ALA A 161 -3.69 -9.82 2.24
C ALA A 161 -2.45 -9.26 1.50
N ASP A 162 -1.28 -9.87 1.69
CA ASP A 162 -0.04 -9.45 1.02
C ASP A 162 -0.07 -9.65 -0.50
N LYS A 163 -1.01 -10.45 -1.02
CA LYS A 163 -1.23 -10.64 -2.47
C LYS A 163 -2.17 -9.59 -3.07
N LEU A 164 -2.87 -8.81 -2.25
CA LEU A 164 -3.73 -7.75 -2.73
C LEU A 164 -2.89 -6.55 -3.19
N GLU A 165 -3.38 -5.85 -4.20
CA GLU A 165 -2.73 -4.62 -4.64
C GLU A 165 -2.80 -3.56 -3.54
N LYS A 166 -1.63 -3.02 -3.18
CA LYS A 166 -1.53 -1.84 -2.32
C LYS A 166 -1.37 -0.63 -3.22
N ALA A 167 -2.33 0.28 -3.21
CA ALA A 167 -2.27 1.52 -3.97
C ALA A 167 -2.67 2.70 -3.07
N VAL A 168 -1.90 3.79 -3.14
CA VAL A 168 -2.14 5.01 -2.33
C VAL A 168 -1.89 6.23 -3.20
N ASP A 169 -2.87 7.12 -3.26
CA ASP A 169 -2.70 8.39 -3.93
C ASP A 169 -1.73 9.30 -3.16
N VAL A 170 -0.75 9.82 -3.87
CA VAL A 170 0.18 10.83 -3.38
C VAL A 170 -0.33 12.21 -3.75
N ASP A 171 -0.94 12.30 -4.93
CA ASP A 171 -1.67 13.45 -5.41
C ASP A 171 -2.87 12.96 -6.25
N ALA A 172 -4.05 12.97 -5.65
CA ALA A 172 -5.27 12.44 -6.26
C ALA A 172 -5.89 13.40 -7.29
N THR A 173 -5.57 14.68 -7.22
CA THR A 173 -6.18 15.74 -8.03
C THR A 173 -5.29 16.26 -9.13
N GLY A 174 -3.98 16.04 -8.97
CA GLY A 174 -3.00 16.60 -9.89
C GLY A 174 -3.04 18.12 -9.96
N GLY A 175 -2.72 18.66 -11.11
CA GLY A 175 -2.76 20.11 -11.34
C GLY A 175 -1.92 20.53 -12.54
N THR A 176 -1.91 21.84 -12.80
CA THR A 176 -1.02 22.46 -13.76
C THR A 176 0.18 23.07 -13.05
N HIS A 177 1.36 22.57 -13.39
CA HIS A 177 2.64 23.04 -12.90
C HIS A 177 3.25 23.99 -13.96
N ASP A 178 3.16 25.29 -13.72
CA ASP A 178 3.76 26.32 -14.58
C ASP A 178 5.18 26.61 -14.05
N LEU A 179 6.18 26.01 -14.68
CA LEU A 179 7.56 26.09 -14.23
C LEU A 179 8.16 27.45 -14.48
N LYS A 180 7.62 28.26 -15.42
CA LYS A 180 8.05 29.63 -15.63
C LYS A 180 7.64 30.55 -14.48
N ALA A 181 6.52 30.23 -13.80
CA ALA A 181 6.06 30.99 -12.64
C ALA A 181 6.82 30.64 -11.35
N LYS A 182 7.69 29.66 -11.37
CA LYS A 182 8.48 29.20 -10.21
C LYS A 182 9.91 29.69 -10.29
N ASP A 183 10.49 30.01 -9.14
CA ASP A 183 11.90 30.31 -9.05
C ASP A 183 12.72 29.11 -9.53
N PHE A 184 13.69 29.35 -10.40
CA PHE A 184 14.55 28.33 -11.02
C PHE A 184 13.82 27.23 -11.81
N GLY A 185 12.52 27.39 -12.16
CA GLY A 185 11.74 26.38 -12.86
C GLY A 185 11.59 25.07 -12.11
N TRP A 186 11.38 25.17 -10.81
CA TRP A 186 11.26 24.01 -9.92
C TRP A 186 9.96 24.07 -9.12
N ASP A 187 9.15 23.00 -9.21
CA ASP A 187 7.93 22.82 -8.42
C ASP A 187 7.97 21.47 -7.72
N SER A 188 8.17 21.47 -6.40
CA SER A 188 8.40 20.26 -5.61
C SER A 188 7.28 19.96 -4.61
N LYS A 189 7.07 18.68 -4.35
CA LYS A 189 6.20 18.17 -3.27
C LYS A 189 7.02 17.32 -2.31
N TRP A 190 7.14 17.80 -1.09
CA TRP A 190 7.77 17.07 0.02
C TRP A 190 6.79 16.08 0.65
N LEU A 191 7.22 14.87 0.92
CA LEU A 191 6.36 13.77 1.34
C LEU A 191 6.82 13.10 2.62
N ASP A 192 8.12 12.77 2.70
CA ASP A 192 8.72 12.05 3.83
C ASP A 192 7.97 10.74 4.18
N LYS A 193 7.66 9.93 3.15
CA LYS A 193 6.77 8.77 3.23
C LYS A 193 7.56 7.46 3.19
N ASP A 194 7.24 6.52 4.09
CA ASP A 194 7.67 5.12 3.96
C ASP A 194 7.02 4.50 2.71
N VAL A 195 7.84 3.92 1.84
CA VAL A 195 7.42 3.31 0.58
C VAL A 195 7.83 1.84 0.45
N SER A 196 8.26 1.22 1.54
CA SER A 196 8.72 -0.18 1.56
C SER A 196 7.66 -1.21 1.12
N ALA A 197 6.37 -0.84 1.16
CA ALA A 197 5.26 -1.67 0.70
C ALA A 197 4.93 -1.52 -0.79
N PHE A 198 5.65 -0.67 -1.53
CA PHE A 198 5.34 -0.31 -2.92
C PHE A 198 6.52 -0.61 -3.84
N ASN A 199 6.21 -0.93 -5.10
CA ASN A 199 7.21 -1.20 -6.11
C ASN A 199 7.32 -0.07 -7.15
N THR A 200 6.24 0.69 -7.37
CA THR A 200 6.21 1.70 -8.43
C THR A 200 5.56 2.99 -7.95
N LEU A 201 6.19 4.11 -8.25
CA LEU A 201 5.59 5.45 -8.21
C LEU A 201 5.15 5.82 -9.64
N VAL A 202 3.87 6.17 -9.79
CA VAL A 202 3.24 6.43 -11.09
C VAL A 202 2.82 7.88 -11.20
N PHE A 203 3.14 8.50 -12.34
CA PHE A 203 2.71 9.84 -12.71
C PHE A 203 1.82 9.75 -13.96
N GLU A 204 0.57 10.16 -13.84
CA GLU A 204 -0.34 10.32 -14.97
C GLU A 204 -0.25 11.77 -15.48
N VAL A 205 0.37 11.94 -16.63
CA VAL A 205 0.64 13.23 -17.26
C VAL A 205 -0.35 13.44 -18.41
N ALA A 206 -1.17 14.49 -18.33
CA ALA A 206 -2.13 14.81 -19.38
C ALA A 206 -1.47 15.50 -20.58
N SER A 207 -0.53 16.42 -20.32
CA SER A 207 0.21 17.15 -21.36
C SER A 207 1.49 17.77 -20.82
N VAL A 208 2.40 18.07 -21.72
CA VAL A 208 3.65 18.82 -21.46
C VAL A 208 3.80 19.86 -22.55
N ASP A 209 3.86 21.15 -22.17
CA ASP A 209 4.17 22.27 -23.06
C ASP A 209 5.62 22.70 -22.80
N GLY A 210 6.47 22.58 -23.81
CA GLY A 210 7.92 22.72 -23.69
C GLY A 210 8.63 21.43 -23.28
N HIS A 211 9.78 21.55 -22.62
CA HIS A 211 10.56 20.42 -22.13
C HIS A 211 10.75 20.51 -20.62
N GLY A 212 10.46 19.42 -19.92
CA GLY A 212 10.66 19.32 -18.49
C GLY A 212 11.21 17.98 -18.07
N LYS A 213 11.31 17.76 -16.77
CA LYS A 213 11.62 16.46 -16.18
C LYS A 213 10.87 16.24 -14.86
N ILE A 214 10.65 15.00 -14.52
CA ILE A 214 10.31 14.55 -13.17
C ILE A 214 11.61 14.18 -12.47
N ALA A 215 11.84 14.73 -11.29
CA ALA A 215 12.90 14.30 -10.39
C ALA A 215 12.28 13.69 -9.14
N VAL A 216 12.77 12.53 -8.70
CA VAL A 216 12.29 11.82 -7.51
C VAL A 216 13.48 11.57 -6.60
N GLN A 217 13.34 11.87 -5.32
CA GLN A 217 14.39 11.70 -4.32
C GLN A 217 13.87 10.93 -3.09
N GLY A 218 14.73 10.10 -2.55
CA GLY A 218 14.41 9.29 -1.39
C GLY A 218 15.62 8.56 -0.81
N LYS A 219 15.34 7.48 -0.11
CA LYS A 219 16.34 6.59 0.47
C LYS A 219 16.04 5.16 0.08
N LEU A 220 17.08 4.39 -0.21
CA LEU A 220 16.99 2.93 -0.29
C LEU A 220 16.67 2.33 1.07
N ALA A 221 16.29 1.06 1.10
CA ALA A 221 15.99 0.33 2.34
C ALA A 221 17.21 0.24 3.29
N ASP A 222 18.45 0.33 2.79
CA ASP A 222 19.69 0.38 3.55
C ASP A 222 20.09 1.79 4.03
N GLY A 223 19.28 2.82 3.69
CA GLY A 223 19.48 4.21 4.05
C GLY A 223 20.32 5.04 3.08
N ALA A 224 20.88 4.46 2.01
CA ALA A 224 21.60 5.19 0.98
C ALA A 224 20.67 6.13 0.21
N ASP A 225 21.23 7.21 -0.37
CA ASP A 225 20.46 8.13 -1.20
C ASP A 225 19.98 7.45 -2.49
N ALA A 226 18.72 7.71 -2.84
CA ALA A 226 18.09 7.26 -4.07
C ALA A 226 17.58 8.45 -4.85
N ASN A 227 17.97 8.56 -6.12
CA ASN A 227 17.56 9.62 -7.03
C ASN A 227 17.14 9.02 -8.36
N PHE A 228 16.11 9.59 -8.96
CA PHE A 228 15.62 9.22 -10.28
C PHE A 228 15.23 10.47 -11.05
N GLU A 229 15.54 10.52 -12.33
CA GLU A 229 15.12 11.59 -13.23
C GLU A 229 14.50 10.99 -14.49
N GLN A 230 13.42 11.58 -14.96
CA GLN A 230 12.72 11.22 -16.18
C GLN A 230 12.41 12.45 -17.01
N ASP A 231 12.93 12.48 -18.23
CA ASP A 231 12.62 13.54 -19.20
C ASP A 231 11.15 13.50 -19.63
N LEU A 232 10.57 14.68 -19.73
CA LEU A 232 9.21 14.92 -20.18
C LEU A 232 9.24 15.72 -21.49
N PRO A 233 9.33 15.09 -22.66
CA PRO A 233 9.23 15.79 -23.93
C PRO A 233 7.84 16.39 -24.13
N ALA A 234 7.76 17.46 -24.90
CA ALA A 234 6.49 18.11 -25.26
C ALA A 234 5.49 17.10 -25.83
N THR A 235 4.26 17.13 -25.32
CA THR A 235 3.17 16.25 -25.76
C THR A 235 1.82 16.83 -25.39
N THR A 236 0.84 16.66 -26.28
CA THR A 236 -0.59 16.89 -26.01
C THR A 236 -1.35 15.60 -25.73
N GLU A 237 -0.67 14.44 -25.82
CA GLU A 237 -1.26 13.15 -25.51
C GLU A 237 -0.95 12.76 -24.07
N ALA A 238 -1.95 12.19 -23.39
CA ALA A 238 -1.76 11.67 -22.04
C ALA A 238 -0.74 10.54 -22.03
N LYS A 239 0.19 10.58 -21.09
CA LYS A 239 1.24 9.59 -20.88
C LYS A 239 1.36 9.23 -19.41
N THR A 240 1.72 7.96 -19.16
CA THR A 240 2.03 7.46 -17.83
C THR A 240 3.54 7.25 -17.72
N TYR A 241 4.13 7.86 -16.70
CA TYR A 241 5.53 7.66 -16.34
C TYR A 241 5.62 6.87 -15.04
N MET A 242 6.55 5.93 -14.97
CA MET A 242 6.67 4.99 -13.87
C MET A 242 8.10 4.96 -13.37
N VAL A 243 8.26 5.05 -12.06
CA VAL A 243 9.55 4.97 -11.37
C VAL A 243 9.57 3.69 -10.57
N ASP A 244 10.54 2.80 -10.83
CA ASP A 244 10.78 1.63 -10.00
C ASP A 244 11.38 2.06 -8.66
N ILE A 245 10.60 1.87 -7.59
CA ILE A 245 10.98 2.17 -6.21
C ILE A 245 11.03 0.91 -5.35
N SER A 246 11.06 -0.29 -5.95
CA SER A 246 11.01 -1.57 -5.25
C SER A 246 12.13 -1.78 -4.22
N LYS A 247 13.23 -1.01 -4.31
CA LYS A 247 14.35 -1.03 -3.38
C LYS A 247 14.37 0.14 -2.40
N TRP A 248 13.35 1.02 -2.49
CA TRP A 248 13.32 2.21 -1.67
C TRP A 248 12.63 1.93 -0.34
N GLY A 249 13.20 2.45 0.76
CA GLY A 249 12.55 2.47 2.07
C GLY A 249 11.75 3.74 2.29
N LYS A 250 12.18 4.86 1.64
CA LYS A 250 11.60 6.17 1.87
C LYS A 250 11.54 7.01 0.61
N LEU A 251 10.41 7.66 0.36
CA LEU A 251 10.23 8.71 -0.63
C LEU A 251 10.24 10.08 0.07
N SER A 252 11.27 10.88 -0.20
CA SER A 252 11.44 12.18 0.45
C SER A 252 10.66 13.26 -0.29
N GLN A 253 10.78 13.31 -1.62
CA GLN A 253 10.08 14.26 -2.46
C GLN A 253 10.04 13.83 -3.92
N TYR A 254 9.16 14.44 -4.67
CA TYR A 254 9.29 14.54 -6.13
C TYR A 254 9.15 16.01 -6.58
N ALA A 255 9.67 16.31 -7.76
CA ALA A 255 9.62 17.64 -8.33
C ALA A 255 9.42 17.59 -9.84
N TYR A 256 8.76 18.61 -10.35
CA TYR A 256 8.73 18.94 -11.76
C TYR A 256 9.75 20.05 -12.00
N GLN A 257 10.60 19.89 -13.02
CA GLN A 257 11.71 20.78 -13.27
C GLN A 257 11.86 21.06 -14.77
N ASN A 258 12.45 22.21 -15.12
CA ASN A 258 13.03 22.38 -16.44
C ASN A 258 14.25 21.47 -16.63
N LEU A 259 14.50 21.08 -17.88
CA LEU A 259 15.79 20.49 -18.23
C LEU A 259 16.90 21.49 -17.98
N ASN A 260 18.08 20.99 -17.61
CA ASN A 260 19.27 21.83 -17.55
C ASN A 260 19.64 22.32 -18.98
N LYS A 261 20.26 23.48 -19.05
CA LYS A 261 20.86 23.95 -20.30
C LYS A 261 21.88 22.93 -20.82
N PRO A 262 22.14 22.87 -22.14
CA PRO A 262 23.09 21.92 -22.74
C PRO A 262 24.51 21.97 -22.14
N ASP A 263 24.91 23.07 -21.55
CA ASP A 263 26.19 23.29 -20.85
C ASP A 263 26.17 22.81 -19.38
N GLY A 264 25.03 22.30 -18.91
CA GLY A 264 24.85 21.83 -17.52
C GLY A 264 24.44 22.93 -16.54
N GLU A 265 24.32 24.19 -16.96
CA GLU A 265 23.79 25.25 -16.13
C GLU A 265 22.28 25.14 -15.95
N GLN A 266 21.78 25.61 -14.82
CA GLN A 266 20.34 25.71 -14.59
C GLN A 266 19.75 26.89 -15.37
N TYR A 267 18.52 26.73 -15.87
CA TYR A 267 17.76 27.83 -16.42
C TYR A 267 17.49 28.85 -15.32
N THR A 268 17.74 30.15 -15.66
CA THR A 268 17.25 31.26 -14.84
C THR A 268 15.77 31.49 -15.16
N LYS A 269 15.08 32.28 -14.35
CA LYS A 269 13.68 32.64 -14.58
C LYS A 269 13.43 33.29 -15.97
N ASP A 270 14.42 34.00 -16.50
CA ASP A 270 14.32 34.70 -17.77
C ASP A 270 14.61 33.78 -18.98
N ASP A 271 15.35 32.69 -18.76
CA ASP A 271 15.72 31.73 -19.80
C ASP A 271 14.67 30.63 -20.01
N ILE A 272 13.74 30.47 -19.07
CA ILE A 272 12.78 29.37 -19.09
C ILE A 272 11.77 29.62 -20.22
N GLU A 273 11.74 28.72 -21.21
CA GLU A 273 10.66 28.64 -22.15
C GLU A 273 9.36 28.28 -21.41
N VAL A 274 8.20 28.57 -21.99
CA VAL A 274 6.90 28.28 -21.37
C VAL A 274 6.79 26.77 -21.20
N THR A 275 7.13 26.28 -20.02
CA THR A 275 6.99 24.85 -19.68
C THR A 275 5.83 24.68 -18.69
N LYS A 276 4.79 24.03 -19.16
CA LYS A 276 3.64 23.64 -18.33
C LYS A 276 3.50 22.13 -18.36
N ILE A 277 3.43 21.53 -17.19
CA ILE A 277 3.19 20.09 -17.02
C ILE A 277 1.82 19.94 -16.37
N VAL A 278 0.91 19.25 -17.04
CA VAL A 278 -0.42 18.96 -16.50
C VAL A 278 -0.43 17.53 -16.00
N ILE A 279 -0.56 17.38 -14.70
CA ILE A 279 -0.66 16.10 -14.02
C ILE A 279 -2.10 15.83 -13.67
N THR A 280 -2.61 14.63 -13.92
CA THR A 280 -3.95 14.21 -13.48
C THR A 280 -3.91 13.48 -12.16
N LYS A 281 -2.84 12.70 -11.91
CA LYS A 281 -2.70 11.91 -10.70
C LYS A 281 -1.25 11.49 -10.45
N VAL A 282 -0.88 11.36 -9.17
CA VAL A 282 0.36 10.69 -8.74
C VAL A 282 0.00 9.66 -7.66
N TYR A 283 0.45 8.42 -7.82
CA TYR A 283 0.16 7.37 -6.86
C TYR A 283 1.30 6.35 -6.73
N LEU A 284 1.32 5.68 -5.57
CA LEU A 284 2.17 4.54 -5.27
C LEU A 284 1.39 3.26 -5.50
N THR A 285 2.03 2.20 -6.01
CA THR A 285 1.41 0.87 -6.13
C THR A 285 2.42 -0.24 -5.83
N SER A 286 1.91 -1.36 -5.28
CA SER A 286 2.71 -2.57 -5.08
C SER A 286 2.95 -3.36 -6.36
N LYS A 287 2.28 -3.02 -7.46
CA LYS A 287 2.58 -3.58 -8.78
C LYS A 287 3.95 -3.11 -9.26
N THR A 288 4.67 -4.01 -9.90
CA THR A 288 5.92 -3.67 -10.59
C THR A 288 5.64 -2.92 -11.90
N VAL A 289 6.64 -2.21 -12.41
CA VAL A 289 6.57 -1.56 -13.73
C VAL A 289 6.19 -2.57 -14.82
N GLU A 290 6.69 -3.81 -14.76
CA GLU A 290 6.37 -4.87 -15.72
C GLU A 290 4.88 -5.26 -15.65
N GLU A 291 4.31 -5.46 -14.48
CA GLU A 291 2.89 -5.79 -14.30
C GLU A 291 1.97 -4.68 -14.79
N LEU A 292 2.34 -3.42 -14.56
CA LEU A 292 1.57 -2.27 -15.04
C LEU A 292 1.62 -2.13 -16.56
N THR A 293 2.74 -2.49 -17.20
CA THR A 293 2.91 -2.41 -18.65
C THR A 293 2.29 -3.57 -19.41
N THR A 294 2.23 -4.75 -18.81
CA THR A 294 1.66 -5.95 -19.45
C THR A 294 0.15 -6.05 -19.30
N GLY A 295 -0.44 -5.47 -18.25
CA GLY A 295 -1.88 -5.52 -17.93
C GLY A 295 -2.73 -4.49 -18.67
N THR A 296 -2.14 -3.48 -19.27
CA THR A 296 -2.86 -2.40 -19.98
C THR A 296 -2.28 -2.22 -21.37
N ASN A 297 -3.15 -1.91 -22.38
CA ASN A 297 -2.72 -1.41 -23.69
C ASN A 297 -2.10 0.00 -23.62
N ILE A 298 -1.39 0.33 -22.54
CA ILE A 298 -0.72 1.61 -22.38
C ILE A 298 0.53 1.57 -23.24
N SER A 299 0.59 2.45 -24.23
CA SER A 299 1.78 2.70 -25.06
C SER A 299 2.87 3.29 -24.18
N ASN A 300 3.59 2.46 -23.45
CA ASN A 300 4.79 2.89 -22.76
C ASN A 300 5.93 3.03 -23.76
N THR A 301 6.47 4.22 -23.86
CA THR A 301 7.83 4.41 -24.35
C THR A 301 8.83 3.98 -23.26
N VAL A 302 8.86 2.68 -22.97
CA VAL A 302 10.10 2.07 -22.46
C VAL A 302 11.08 2.19 -23.60
N ALA A 303 12.26 2.77 -23.36
CA ALA A 303 13.34 2.83 -24.33
C ALA A 303 13.48 1.46 -24.99
N ALA A 304 13.23 1.39 -26.27
CA ALA A 304 13.14 0.15 -27.02
C ALA A 304 14.43 -0.66 -26.81
N SER A 305 14.37 -1.68 -25.99
CA SER A 305 15.39 -2.73 -26.03
C SER A 305 15.37 -3.23 -27.47
N LYS A 306 16.53 -3.13 -28.15
CA LYS A 306 16.69 -3.48 -29.56
C LYS A 306 16.01 -4.81 -29.82
N VAL A 307 14.90 -4.79 -30.57
CA VAL A 307 14.17 -6.00 -30.96
C VAL A 307 15.12 -6.89 -31.70
N ASN A 308 15.49 -8.03 -31.13
CA ASN A 308 16.33 -9.00 -31.79
C ASN A 308 15.52 -9.65 -32.94
N ALA A 309 15.67 -9.14 -34.15
CA ALA A 309 14.98 -9.64 -35.34
C ALA A 309 15.25 -11.15 -35.63
N ASN A 310 16.25 -11.72 -34.97
CA ASN A 310 16.61 -13.14 -35.08
C ASN A 310 16.11 -13.98 -33.90
N ALA A 311 15.32 -13.41 -32.97
CA ALA A 311 14.73 -14.19 -31.88
C ALA A 311 13.84 -15.32 -32.44
N PRO A 312 13.81 -16.49 -31.78
CA PRO A 312 12.97 -17.58 -32.20
C PRO A 312 11.48 -17.21 -32.14
N ILE A 313 10.72 -17.72 -33.10
CA ILE A 313 9.27 -17.51 -33.20
C ILE A 313 8.57 -18.76 -32.66
N TYR A 314 7.53 -18.60 -31.87
CA TYR A 314 6.75 -19.68 -31.29
C TYR A 314 5.28 -19.55 -31.69
N ASN A 315 4.57 -20.66 -31.90
CA ASN A 315 3.11 -20.66 -32.03
C ASN A 315 2.43 -20.56 -30.62
N LEU A 316 1.12 -20.47 -30.56
CA LEU A 316 0.37 -20.40 -29.31
C LEU A 316 0.51 -21.64 -28.42
N ALA A 317 0.94 -22.79 -28.97
CA ALA A 317 1.23 -23.99 -28.20
C ALA A 317 2.66 -24.03 -27.66
N GLY A 318 3.45 -22.94 -27.84
CA GLY A 318 4.84 -22.85 -27.37
C GLY A 318 5.85 -23.56 -28.23
N GLN A 319 5.48 -24.08 -29.41
CA GLN A 319 6.37 -24.76 -30.31
C GLN A 319 7.11 -23.75 -31.20
N LYS A 320 8.43 -23.90 -31.36
CA LYS A 320 9.24 -23.08 -32.26
C LYS A 320 8.81 -23.30 -33.70
N VAL A 321 8.53 -22.21 -34.41
CA VAL A 321 8.08 -22.24 -35.80
C VAL A 321 9.00 -21.42 -36.71
N SER A 322 8.91 -21.67 -38.02
CA SER A 322 9.69 -20.95 -39.03
C SER A 322 9.04 -19.61 -39.40
N LYS A 323 9.79 -18.74 -40.07
CA LYS A 323 9.26 -17.49 -40.63
C LYS A 323 8.19 -17.68 -41.72
N SER A 324 7.99 -18.89 -42.21
CA SER A 324 6.92 -19.24 -43.17
C SER A 324 5.65 -19.78 -42.52
N TYR A 325 5.62 -19.92 -41.21
CA TYR A 325 4.43 -20.35 -40.48
C TYR A 325 3.33 -19.29 -40.59
N LYS A 326 2.11 -19.71 -40.98
CA LYS A 326 0.94 -18.80 -41.06
C LYS A 326 0.06 -18.97 -39.84
N GLY A 327 -0.19 -17.88 -39.17
CA GLY A 327 -1.03 -17.88 -37.95
C GLY A 327 -0.54 -16.93 -36.87
N VAL A 328 -1.10 -17.07 -35.66
CA VAL A 328 -0.70 -16.26 -34.53
C VAL A 328 0.59 -16.81 -33.93
N VAL A 329 1.59 -15.95 -33.81
CA VAL A 329 2.93 -16.29 -33.29
C VAL A 329 3.36 -15.32 -32.18
N ILE A 330 4.34 -15.76 -31.41
CA ILE A 330 4.99 -14.97 -30.33
C ILE A 330 6.48 -14.86 -30.65
N GLN A 331 7.02 -13.64 -30.72
CA GLN A 331 8.44 -13.36 -30.86
C GLN A 331 8.83 -12.20 -29.95
N ASN A 332 9.90 -12.32 -29.20
CA ASN A 332 10.32 -11.33 -28.20
C ASN A 332 9.20 -10.94 -27.22
N GLY A 333 8.38 -11.93 -26.80
CA GLY A 333 7.25 -11.69 -25.90
C GLY A 333 6.04 -10.98 -26.53
N LYS A 334 6.11 -10.62 -27.82
CA LYS A 334 4.99 -9.96 -28.54
C LYS A 334 4.23 -10.93 -29.40
N LYS A 335 2.91 -10.84 -29.37
CA LYS A 335 1.97 -11.66 -30.16
C LYS A 335 1.57 -10.90 -31.43
N PHE A 336 1.68 -11.54 -32.59
CA PHE A 336 1.27 -10.97 -33.87
C PHE A 336 0.79 -12.06 -34.85
N VAL A 337 0.11 -11.68 -35.93
CA VAL A 337 -0.34 -12.59 -36.96
C VAL A 337 0.69 -12.61 -38.09
N GLN A 338 1.28 -13.76 -38.32
CA GLN A 338 2.17 -14.00 -39.45
C GLN A 338 1.32 -14.50 -40.63
N LYS A 339 1.29 -13.73 -41.73
CA LYS A 339 0.48 -13.98 -42.92
C LYS A 339 1.21 -14.84 -43.97
#